data_b09b4c1162ae624424f46b2af3c62c79
#
_entry.id   b09b4c1162ae624424f46b2af3c62c79
#
_cell.length_a   1.000
_cell.length_b   1.000
_cell.length_c   1.000
_cell.angle_alpha   90.00
_cell.angle_beta   90.00
_cell.angle_gamma   90.00
#
_symmetry.space_group_name_H-M   'P 1'
#
loop_
_entity.id
_entity.type
_entity.pdbx_description
1 polymer ?
#
loop_
_entity_poly.entity_id
_entity_poly.type
_entity_poly.pdbx_seq_one_letter_code
_entity_poly.pdbx_strand_id
1 'polypeptide(L)'
;LMMSNRPPDPKNARNKNVLVVGGSGSGKTRFFIKPNLLQCDSKNFPVSFVVTDPKGSIGVECGEALLKHGYKLKFFNTINFSKSMRYNPMAYIHSEKDVLKLVTALMTNTKGEGQGGDPFWDKAERLLLVSLIAYLHYEAPVEEQNFATLLEMLNTMQVSEDDETYQNPVDLLFEDLGKKKPKSFAVRQYKLYKLAAGKTAKSILISCGARLAPFDIQEVRDATMYDELELDKLGDRKTALFLIMSDTDSTFNFLISMIYTQLFNLLCDKADDQYGGKLPVHVRCLIDECANIGQIPQLEKLVATIRSREISACLVLQTRSQLKAIYKDNADTIVGNMDSQIFLGGSEPTTLKDLAEALGKETIDSYNNSDTRGNSPSYGTNYQKLGHELMSRDELAVLDGGKCILQLRGVRPFMSDKYDLTQHPNYKYTSDYDPKNALDIEKFLNRKEKIHPDDTFVMVDADSLPPA
;
A
#
# COMPACT_ATOMS: atom_id res chain seq x y z
N LEU A 1 7.29 18.79 -1.88
CA LEU A 1 8.11 18.28 -2.99
C LEU A 1 7.32 18.38 -4.29
N MET A 2 7.86 19.11 -5.26
CA MET A 2 7.21 19.27 -6.56
C MET A 2 7.34 18.00 -7.42
N MET A 3 6.27 17.67 -8.12
CA MET A 3 6.28 16.63 -9.15
C MET A 3 6.77 17.22 -10.45
N SER A 4 7.83 16.67 -11.00
CA SER A 4 8.41 17.11 -12.27
C SER A 4 9.09 15.95 -12.98
N ASN A 5 9.40 16.15 -14.26
CA ASN A 5 10.24 15.22 -15.00
C ASN A 5 11.62 15.05 -14.32
N ARG A 6 12.26 13.91 -14.58
CA ARG A 6 13.60 13.65 -14.07
C ARG A 6 14.57 14.71 -14.62
N PRO A 7 15.40 15.33 -13.76
CA PRO A 7 16.42 16.25 -14.22
C PRO A 7 17.34 15.55 -15.24
N PRO A 8 17.80 16.28 -16.28
CA PRO A 8 18.68 15.72 -17.32
C PRO A 8 20.06 15.33 -16.76
N ASP A 9 20.56 16.05 -15.74
CA ASP A 9 21.82 15.70 -15.08
C ASP A 9 21.64 14.49 -14.14
N PRO A 10 22.35 13.37 -14.39
CA PRO A 10 22.28 12.18 -13.55
C PRO A 10 22.65 12.43 -12.08
N LYS A 11 23.51 13.44 -11.79
CA LYS A 11 23.90 13.80 -10.42
C LYS A 11 22.71 14.28 -9.58
N ASN A 12 21.73 14.89 -10.24
CA ASN A 12 20.53 15.41 -9.60
C ASN A 12 19.31 14.47 -9.74
N ALA A 13 19.48 13.36 -10.45
CA ALA A 13 18.42 12.39 -10.68
C ALA A 13 18.14 11.57 -9.41
N ARG A 14 17.13 11.98 -8.64
CA ARG A 14 16.61 11.24 -7.48
C ARG A 14 15.39 10.41 -7.88
N ASN A 15 15.11 9.35 -7.13
CA ASN A 15 13.80 8.73 -7.24
C ASN A 15 12.73 9.66 -6.63
N LYS A 16 11.46 9.39 -6.90
CA LYS A 16 10.35 10.18 -6.38
C LYS A 16 9.73 9.55 -5.13
N ASN A 17 10.40 8.53 -4.55
CA ASN A 17 9.97 7.92 -3.30
C ASN A 17 10.24 8.87 -2.13
N VAL A 18 9.30 8.96 -1.23
CA VAL A 18 9.36 9.87 -0.08
C VAL A 18 9.00 9.12 1.20
N LEU A 19 9.80 9.31 2.23
CA LEU A 19 9.44 8.94 3.59
C LEU A 19 9.01 10.20 4.34
N VAL A 20 7.82 10.19 4.90
CA VAL A 20 7.31 11.26 5.77
C VAL A 20 7.10 10.71 7.16
N VAL A 21 7.76 11.30 8.14
CA VAL A 21 7.61 10.93 9.53
C VAL A 21 7.08 12.12 10.32
N GLY A 22 6.01 11.90 11.05
CA GLY A 22 5.43 12.95 11.89
C GLY A 22 4.42 12.39 12.88
N GLY A 23 4.55 12.75 14.13
CA GLY A 23 3.66 12.34 15.20
C GLY A 23 2.18 12.68 14.93
N SER A 24 1.29 12.26 15.83
CA SER A 24 -0.11 12.66 15.77
C SER A 24 -0.23 14.19 15.85
N GLY A 25 -1.06 14.78 15.01
CA GLY A 25 -1.24 16.24 14.96
C GLY A 25 -0.11 17.02 14.26
N SER A 26 0.96 16.37 13.77
CA SER A 26 2.05 17.07 13.04
C SER A 26 1.64 17.66 11.69
N GLY A 27 0.42 17.34 11.22
CA GLY A 27 -0.16 17.87 9.99
C GLY A 27 0.27 17.12 8.72
N LYS A 28 0.59 15.83 8.81
CA LYS A 28 0.96 14.97 7.66
C LYS A 28 0.04 15.16 6.46
N THR A 29 -1.27 15.07 6.67
CA THR A 29 -2.28 15.22 5.62
C THR A 29 -2.28 16.63 5.06
N ARG A 30 -2.29 17.67 5.92
CA ARG A 30 -2.35 19.08 5.53
C ARG A 30 -1.08 19.56 4.81
N PHE A 31 0.10 19.21 5.32
CA PHE A 31 1.36 19.74 4.81
C PHE A 31 2.06 18.87 3.77
N PHE A 32 1.60 17.61 3.60
CA PHE A 32 2.21 16.72 2.62
C PHE A 32 1.18 16.12 1.66
N ILE A 33 0.15 15.41 2.13
CA ILE A 33 -0.78 14.68 1.24
C ILE A 33 -1.56 15.64 0.34
N LYS A 34 -2.30 16.59 0.93
CA LYS A 34 -3.12 17.55 0.16
C LYS A 34 -2.30 18.39 -0.82
N PRO A 35 -1.14 19.00 -0.45
CA PRO A 35 -0.34 19.74 -1.42
C PRO A 35 0.16 18.90 -2.59
N ASN A 36 0.45 17.61 -2.37
CA ASN A 36 0.83 16.70 -3.45
C ASN A 36 -0.36 16.39 -4.38
N LEU A 37 -1.55 16.16 -3.85
CA LEU A 37 -2.77 15.94 -4.64
C LEU A 37 -3.13 17.15 -5.47
N LEU A 38 -2.98 18.34 -4.93
CA LEU A 38 -3.32 19.59 -5.62
C LEU A 38 -2.35 19.92 -6.77
N GLN A 39 -1.20 19.23 -6.91
CA GLN A 39 -0.33 19.31 -8.11
C GLN A 39 -0.93 18.56 -9.31
N CYS A 40 -2.25 18.50 -9.41
CA CYS A 40 -2.99 17.72 -10.40
C CYS A 40 -3.13 18.42 -11.77
N ASP A 41 -2.70 19.66 -11.90
CA ASP A 41 -2.85 20.50 -13.10
C ASP A 41 -1.66 20.48 -14.06
N SER A 42 -0.60 19.71 -13.73
CA SER A 42 0.59 19.66 -14.59
C SER A 42 0.28 19.03 -15.95
N LYS A 43 0.42 19.83 -17.01
CA LYS A 43 0.28 19.35 -18.40
C LYS A 43 1.53 18.58 -18.87
N ASN A 44 2.70 18.95 -18.37
CA ASN A 44 3.98 18.38 -18.81
C ASN A 44 4.37 17.12 -18.06
N PHE A 45 3.72 16.85 -16.95
CA PHE A 45 3.98 15.69 -16.11
C PHE A 45 2.64 15.16 -15.57
N PRO A 46 1.88 14.40 -16.38
CA PRO A 46 0.63 13.81 -15.94
C PRO A 46 0.90 12.78 -14.82
N VAL A 47 0.10 12.83 -13.77
CA VAL A 47 0.22 11.97 -12.59
C VAL A 47 -1.12 11.36 -12.27
N SER A 48 -1.16 10.07 -12.02
CA SER A 48 -2.25 9.38 -11.33
C SER A 48 -1.90 9.24 -9.85
N PHE A 49 -2.89 9.27 -9.00
CA PHE A 49 -2.72 9.15 -7.56
C PHE A 49 -3.39 7.88 -7.03
N VAL A 50 -2.71 7.19 -6.11
CA VAL A 50 -3.33 6.18 -5.25
C VAL A 50 -3.13 6.65 -3.83
N VAL A 51 -4.23 6.90 -3.13
CA VAL A 51 -4.22 7.55 -1.82
C VAL A 51 -4.84 6.64 -0.79
N THR A 52 -4.08 6.26 0.23
CA THR A 52 -4.67 5.69 1.44
C THR A 52 -5.28 6.82 2.27
N ASP A 53 -6.56 6.73 2.57
CA ASP A 53 -7.33 7.77 3.27
C ASP A 53 -7.93 7.22 4.58
N PRO A 54 -7.23 7.39 5.72
CA PRO A 54 -7.64 6.78 6.99
C PRO A 54 -8.94 7.32 7.61
N LYS A 55 -9.73 8.05 6.92
CA LYS A 55 -11.04 8.57 7.41
C LYS A 55 -12.01 8.83 6.27
N GLY A 56 -11.58 8.71 5.03
CA GLY A 56 -12.36 9.11 3.87
C GLY A 56 -12.45 10.62 3.66
N SER A 57 -11.71 11.42 4.44
CA SER A 57 -11.80 12.88 4.37
C SER A 57 -11.04 13.47 3.19
N ILE A 58 -9.92 12.87 2.78
CA ILE A 58 -9.07 13.39 1.71
C ILE A 58 -9.82 13.37 0.37
N GLY A 59 -10.52 12.26 0.10
CA GLY A 59 -11.35 12.13 -1.09
C GLY A 59 -12.48 13.16 -1.16
N VAL A 60 -13.15 13.41 -0.03
CA VAL A 60 -14.20 14.43 0.09
C VAL A 60 -13.62 15.82 -0.13
N GLU A 61 -12.50 16.13 0.50
CA GLU A 61 -11.91 17.48 0.53
C GLU A 61 -11.21 17.87 -0.78
N CYS A 62 -10.60 16.94 -1.48
CA CYS A 62 -9.81 17.22 -2.68
C CYS A 62 -10.45 16.68 -3.99
N GLY A 63 -11.51 15.88 -3.89
CA GLY A 63 -12.10 15.20 -5.05
C GLY A 63 -12.58 16.16 -6.13
N GLU A 64 -13.24 17.26 -5.76
CA GLU A 64 -13.73 18.25 -6.71
C GLU A 64 -12.58 18.95 -7.46
N ALA A 65 -11.45 19.21 -6.81
CA ALA A 65 -10.26 19.75 -7.46
C ALA A 65 -9.71 18.79 -8.52
N LEU A 66 -9.70 17.49 -8.25
CA LEU A 66 -9.25 16.46 -9.17
C LEU A 66 -10.21 16.33 -10.38
N LEU A 67 -11.53 16.33 -10.14
CA LEU A 67 -12.54 16.29 -11.22
C LEU A 67 -12.39 17.48 -12.17
N LYS A 68 -12.18 18.69 -11.66
CA LYS A 68 -11.96 19.91 -12.48
C LYS A 68 -10.71 19.81 -13.35
N HIS A 69 -9.73 19.01 -12.94
CA HIS A 69 -8.52 18.77 -13.71
C HIS A 69 -8.56 17.48 -14.56
N GLY A 70 -9.76 16.89 -14.75
CA GLY A 70 -10.00 15.78 -15.66
C GLY A 70 -9.52 14.41 -15.15
N TYR A 71 -9.53 14.22 -13.84
CA TYR A 71 -9.26 12.90 -13.25
C TYR A 71 -10.50 12.01 -13.27
N LYS A 72 -10.31 10.74 -13.57
CA LYS A 72 -11.27 9.70 -13.20
C LYS A 72 -11.06 9.39 -11.72
N LEU A 73 -12.12 9.50 -10.90
CA LEU A 73 -12.06 9.16 -9.49
C LEU A 73 -12.54 7.74 -9.27
N LYS A 74 -11.86 7.04 -8.37
CA LYS A 74 -12.22 5.71 -7.91
C LYS A 74 -12.12 5.64 -6.39
N PHE A 75 -13.05 4.91 -5.77
CA PHE A 75 -13.15 4.80 -4.32
C PHE A 75 -13.31 3.34 -3.92
N PHE A 76 -12.42 2.84 -3.06
CA PHE A 76 -12.61 1.58 -2.37
C PHE A 76 -12.66 1.87 -0.88
N ASN A 77 -13.76 1.51 -0.22
CA ASN A 77 -14.06 1.93 1.13
C ASN A 77 -14.33 0.73 2.03
N THR A 78 -13.38 0.42 2.93
CA THR A 78 -13.51 -0.68 3.89
C THR A 78 -14.20 -0.28 5.20
N ILE A 79 -14.51 1.01 5.39
CA ILE A 79 -15.29 1.50 6.55
C ILE A 79 -16.79 1.29 6.27
N ASN A 80 -17.19 1.55 5.03
CA ASN A 80 -18.59 1.41 4.59
C ASN A 80 -18.60 0.92 3.14
N PHE A 81 -18.82 -0.37 2.96
CA PHE A 81 -18.84 -1.00 1.64
C PHE A 81 -19.97 -0.54 0.75
N SER A 82 -21.07 0.01 1.30
CA SER A 82 -22.16 0.60 0.50
C SER A 82 -21.73 1.87 -0.24
N LYS A 83 -20.64 2.50 0.19
CA LYS A 83 -20.01 3.69 -0.42
C LYS A 83 -18.67 3.33 -1.09
N SER A 84 -18.58 2.16 -1.68
CA SER A 84 -17.39 1.61 -2.31
C SER A 84 -17.68 1.18 -3.72
N MET A 85 -16.71 1.38 -4.62
CA MET A 85 -16.58 0.60 -5.85
C MET A 85 -16.13 -0.82 -5.50
N ARG A 86 -16.35 -1.74 -6.40
CA ARG A 86 -16.03 -3.15 -6.20
C ARG A 86 -14.62 -3.47 -6.68
N TYR A 87 -14.00 -4.41 -5.99
CA TYR A 87 -12.65 -4.87 -6.27
C TYR A 87 -12.62 -6.40 -6.25
N ASN A 88 -12.48 -7.01 -7.40
CA ASN A 88 -12.29 -8.45 -7.49
C ASN A 88 -10.82 -8.79 -7.71
N PRO A 89 -10.11 -9.34 -6.71
CA PRO A 89 -8.70 -9.71 -6.86
C PRO A 89 -8.42 -10.73 -7.99
N MET A 90 -9.39 -11.58 -8.35
CA MET A 90 -9.23 -12.58 -9.39
C MET A 90 -9.25 -11.97 -10.80
N ALA A 91 -9.85 -10.80 -10.99
CA ALA A 91 -9.87 -10.09 -12.27
C ALA A 91 -8.47 -9.68 -12.76
N TYR A 92 -7.48 -9.66 -11.89
CA TYR A 92 -6.10 -9.28 -12.17
C TYR A 92 -5.13 -10.47 -12.30
N ILE A 93 -5.65 -11.67 -12.43
CA ILE A 93 -4.86 -12.86 -12.70
C ILE A 93 -4.71 -13.00 -14.21
N HIS A 94 -3.48 -12.95 -14.71
CA HIS A 94 -3.16 -13.16 -16.13
C HIS A 94 -2.26 -14.38 -16.34
N SER A 95 -1.68 -14.91 -15.25
CA SER A 95 -0.72 -16.02 -15.31
C SER A 95 -0.72 -16.86 -14.04
N GLU A 96 -0.13 -18.07 -14.11
CA GLU A 96 0.12 -18.92 -12.93
C GLU A 96 0.92 -18.17 -11.83
N LYS A 97 1.81 -17.24 -12.23
CA LYS A 97 2.56 -16.39 -11.27
C LYS A 97 1.63 -15.49 -10.46
N ASP A 98 0.59 -14.94 -11.09
CA ASP A 98 -0.30 -13.99 -10.43
C ASP A 98 -1.18 -14.71 -9.41
N VAL A 99 -1.57 -15.96 -9.68
CA VAL A 99 -2.22 -16.83 -8.68
C VAL A 99 -1.33 -16.97 -7.44
N LEU A 100 -0.04 -17.26 -7.63
CA LEU A 100 0.91 -17.40 -6.51
C LEU A 100 1.10 -16.08 -5.75
N LYS A 101 1.17 -14.93 -6.45
CA LYS A 101 1.29 -13.61 -5.85
C LYS A 101 0.04 -13.26 -5.02
N LEU A 102 -1.16 -13.51 -5.57
CA LEU A 102 -2.43 -13.26 -4.89
C LEU A 102 -2.53 -14.08 -3.59
N VAL A 103 -2.27 -15.38 -3.66
CA VAL A 103 -2.28 -16.26 -2.48
C VAL A 103 -1.22 -15.82 -1.46
N THR A 104 -0.06 -15.37 -1.91
CA THR A 104 0.98 -14.85 -1.00
C THR A 104 0.50 -13.59 -0.27
N ALA A 105 -0.11 -12.63 -0.97
CA ALA A 105 -0.63 -11.42 -0.38
C ALA A 105 -1.73 -11.72 0.64
N LEU A 106 -2.67 -12.61 0.28
CA LEU A 106 -3.74 -13.07 1.17
C LEU A 106 -3.15 -13.71 2.44
N MET A 107 -2.28 -14.70 2.28
CA MET A 107 -1.71 -15.45 3.41
C MET A 107 -0.87 -14.58 4.34
N THR A 108 -0.12 -13.62 3.80
CA THR A 108 0.71 -12.71 4.61
C THR A 108 -0.13 -11.83 5.53
N ASN A 109 -1.29 -11.37 5.06
CA ASN A 109 -2.10 -10.38 5.75
C ASN A 109 -3.32 -10.95 6.50
N THR A 110 -3.59 -12.25 6.36
CA THR A 110 -4.64 -12.97 7.11
C THR A 110 -4.06 -13.96 8.12
N LYS A 111 -2.79 -13.80 8.48
CA LYS A 111 -2.14 -14.60 9.51
C LYS A 111 -2.62 -14.13 10.88
N GLY A 112 -3.22 -15.02 11.66
CA GLY A 112 -3.66 -14.70 13.04
C GLY A 112 -2.50 -14.23 13.93
N GLU A 113 -2.83 -13.50 14.99
CA GLU A 113 -1.88 -13.09 16.02
C GLU A 113 -1.35 -14.35 16.75
N GLY A 114 -0.13 -14.77 16.44
CA GLY A 114 0.55 -15.91 17.07
C GLY A 114 1.98 -16.04 16.54
N GLN A 115 2.85 -16.60 17.36
CA GLN A 115 4.19 -16.99 16.94
C GLN A 115 4.09 -17.99 15.80
N GLY A 116 4.92 -17.85 14.77
CA GLY A 116 4.91 -18.65 13.56
C GLY A 116 4.82 -20.14 13.86
N GLY A 117 3.69 -20.74 13.49
CA GLY A 117 3.49 -22.17 13.54
C GLY A 117 4.45 -22.91 12.59
N ASP A 118 4.38 -24.24 12.60
CA ASP A 118 5.17 -25.07 11.70
C ASP A 118 4.95 -24.59 10.24
N PRO A 119 6.02 -24.28 9.49
CA PRO A 119 5.93 -23.87 8.08
C PRO A 119 5.20 -24.88 7.17
N PHE A 120 5.00 -26.09 7.63
CA PHE A 120 4.22 -27.11 6.93
C PHE A 120 2.79 -26.65 6.67
N TRP A 121 2.12 -26.07 7.67
CA TRP A 121 0.72 -25.65 7.54
C TRP A 121 0.56 -24.53 6.51
N ASP A 122 1.40 -23.50 6.55
CA ASP A 122 1.40 -22.40 5.57
C ASP A 122 1.61 -22.94 4.14
N LYS A 123 2.48 -23.95 3.96
CA LYS A 123 2.72 -24.57 2.64
C LYS A 123 1.53 -25.39 2.17
N ALA A 124 0.90 -26.17 3.04
CA ALA A 124 -0.23 -27.00 2.72
C ALA A 124 -1.49 -26.18 2.37
N GLU A 125 -1.79 -25.14 3.16
CA GLU A 125 -2.85 -24.18 2.87
C GLU A 125 -2.63 -23.50 1.52
N ARG A 126 -1.38 -23.11 1.23
CA ARG A 126 -1.01 -22.49 -0.06
C ARG A 126 -1.33 -23.41 -1.24
N LEU A 127 -1.01 -24.69 -1.15
CA LEU A 127 -1.29 -25.66 -2.22
C LEU A 127 -2.79 -25.73 -2.51
N LEU A 128 -3.61 -25.78 -1.47
CA LEU A 128 -5.07 -25.81 -1.61
C LEU A 128 -5.59 -24.52 -2.23
N LEU A 129 -5.28 -23.36 -1.65
CA LEU A 129 -5.76 -22.06 -2.14
C LEU A 129 -5.31 -21.79 -3.59
N VAL A 130 -4.05 -22.10 -3.92
CA VAL A 130 -3.54 -21.97 -5.30
C VAL A 130 -4.30 -22.88 -6.26
N SER A 131 -4.61 -24.11 -5.86
CA SER A 131 -5.34 -25.05 -6.72
C SER A 131 -6.77 -24.58 -6.99
N LEU A 132 -7.49 -24.14 -5.96
CA LEU A 132 -8.89 -23.68 -6.08
C LEU A 132 -8.97 -22.38 -6.89
N ILE A 133 -8.13 -21.39 -6.59
CA ILE A 133 -8.10 -20.11 -7.34
C ILE A 133 -7.69 -20.34 -8.80
N ALA A 134 -6.73 -21.22 -9.06
CA ALA A 134 -6.36 -21.56 -10.43
C ALA A 134 -7.49 -22.30 -11.17
N TYR A 135 -8.24 -23.17 -10.48
CA TYR A 135 -9.41 -23.81 -11.07
C TYR A 135 -10.47 -22.76 -11.45
N LEU A 136 -10.84 -21.88 -10.54
CA LEU A 136 -11.81 -20.82 -10.80
C LEU A 136 -11.37 -19.93 -11.96
N HIS A 137 -10.12 -19.52 -11.98
CA HIS A 137 -9.62 -18.60 -13.02
C HIS A 137 -9.57 -19.25 -14.42
N TYR A 138 -9.18 -20.52 -14.55
CA TYR A 138 -8.96 -21.16 -15.86
C TYR A 138 -10.15 -21.98 -16.37
N GLU A 139 -11.05 -22.41 -15.51
CA GLU A 139 -12.10 -23.36 -15.86
C GLU A 139 -13.51 -22.86 -15.58
N ALA A 140 -13.69 -21.95 -14.62
CA ALA A 140 -15.01 -21.43 -14.27
C ALA A 140 -15.43 -20.24 -15.15
N PRO A 141 -16.73 -20.00 -15.35
CA PRO A 141 -17.27 -18.79 -15.95
C PRO A 141 -16.77 -17.52 -15.20
N VAL A 142 -16.71 -16.39 -15.89
CA VAL A 142 -16.17 -15.13 -15.33
C VAL A 142 -16.95 -14.69 -14.08
N GLU A 143 -18.25 -14.91 -14.06
CA GLU A 143 -19.16 -14.56 -12.96
C GLU A 143 -18.84 -15.34 -11.67
N GLU A 144 -18.25 -16.53 -11.81
CA GLU A 144 -17.85 -17.38 -10.69
C GLU A 144 -16.40 -17.15 -10.24
N GLN A 145 -15.64 -16.35 -10.97
CA GLN A 145 -14.23 -16.05 -10.65
C GLN A 145 -14.12 -15.02 -9.54
N ASN A 146 -14.56 -15.35 -8.34
CA ASN A 146 -14.56 -14.47 -7.17
C ASN A 146 -14.36 -15.24 -5.85
N PHE A 147 -14.15 -14.51 -4.75
CA PHE A 147 -13.90 -15.11 -3.44
C PHE A 147 -15.15 -15.74 -2.81
N ALA A 148 -16.35 -15.31 -3.18
CA ALA A 148 -17.58 -15.95 -2.73
C ALA A 148 -17.66 -17.40 -3.23
N THR A 149 -17.43 -17.61 -4.52
CA THR A 149 -17.39 -18.96 -5.12
C THR A 149 -16.22 -19.79 -4.54
N LEU A 150 -15.05 -19.18 -4.31
CA LEU A 150 -13.93 -19.86 -3.64
C LEU A 150 -14.35 -20.40 -2.26
N LEU A 151 -15.05 -19.58 -1.48
CA LEU A 151 -15.54 -19.98 -0.15
C LEU A 151 -16.59 -21.08 -0.24
N GLU A 152 -17.49 -21.02 -1.21
CA GLU A 152 -18.47 -22.08 -1.47
C GLU A 152 -17.82 -23.40 -1.85
N MET A 153 -16.80 -23.37 -2.73
CA MET A 153 -16.00 -24.57 -3.03
C MET A 153 -15.37 -25.14 -1.76
N LEU A 154 -14.76 -24.30 -0.93
CA LEU A 154 -14.14 -24.74 0.31
C LEU A 154 -15.16 -25.36 1.28
N ASN A 155 -16.37 -24.79 1.40
CA ASN A 155 -17.42 -25.27 2.26
C ASN A 155 -17.99 -26.62 1.81
N THR A 156 -17.93 -26.95 0.50
CA THR A 156 -18.33 -28.26 -0.01
C THR A 156 -17.28 -29.34 0.16
N MET A 157 -16.03 -28.95 0.51
CA MET A 157 -14.93 -29.89 0.76
C MET A 157 -15.10 -30.54 2.14
N GLN A 158 -15.61 -31.76 2.14
CA GLN A 158 -15.66 -32.59 3.34
C GLN A 158 -14.57 -33.67 3.28
N VAL A 159 -14.01 -33.99 4.42
CA VAL A 159 -13.00 -35.04 4.57
C VAL A 159 -13.49 -36.05 5.58
N SER A 160 -13.54 -37.34 5.19
CA SER A 160 -13.74 -38.45 6.13
C SER A 160 -12.45 -38.80 6.83
N GLU A 161 -12.49 -39.02 8.14
CA GLU A 161 -11.33 -39.50 8.92
C GLU A 161 -11.19 -41.01 8.84
N ASP A 162 -12.30 -41.71 8.59
CA ASP A 162 -12.41 -43.17 8.63
C ASP A 162 -12.40 -43.82 7.23
N ASP A 163 -12.63 -43.04 6.18
CA ASP A 163 -12.68 -43.53 4.78
C ASP A 163 -11.75 -42.69 3.89
N GLU A 164 -10.58 -43.22 3.59
CA GLU A 164 -9.60 -42.60 2.71
C GLU A 164 -10.04 -42.57 1.23
N THR A 165 -11.08 -43.34 0.88
CA THR A 165 -11.61 -43.41 -0.50
C THR A 165 -12.71 -42.39 -0.74
N TYR A 166 -13.14 -41.67 0.31
CA TYR A 166 -14.20 -40.68 0.21
C TYR A 166 -13.81 -39.55 -0.73
N GLN A 167 -14.68 -39.25 -1.68
CA GLN A 167 -14.53 -38.14 -2.63
C GLN A 167 -15.63 -37.12 -2.41
N ASN A 168 -15.23 -35.86 -2.14
CA ASN A 168 -16.14 -34.73 -2.08
C ASN A 168 -16.40 -34.16 -3.49
N PRO A 169 -17.40 -33.25 -3.67
CA PRO A 169 -17.71 -32.69 -4.99
C PRO A 169 -16.52 -32.00 -5.68
N VAL A 170 -15.63 -31.35 -4.92
CA VAL A 170 -14.44 -30.68 -5.47
C VAL A 170 -13.42 -31.72 -5.96
N ASP A 171 -13.27 -32.88 -5.27
CA ASP A 171 -12.43 -33.97 -5.74
C ASP A 171 -12.87 -34.45 -7.13
N LEU A 172 -14.19 -34.57 -7.35
CA LEU A 172 -14.72 -35.00 -8.63
C LEU A 172 -14.47 -33.98 -9.75
N LEU A 173 -14.58 -32.67 -9.44
CA LEU A 173 -14.23 -31.60 -10.39
C LEU A 173 -12.76 -31.68 -10.82
N PHE A 174 -11.83 -31.87 -9.88
CA PHE A 174 -10.40 -31.99 -10.18
C PHE A 174 -10.05 -33.31 -10.87
N GLU A 175 -10.76 -34.39 -10.59
CA GLU A 175 -10.60 -35.67 -11.30
C GLU A 175 -11.02 -35.53 -12.76
N ASP A 176 -12.20 -34.93 -13.03
CA ASP A 176 -12.69 -34.69 -14.40
C ASP A 176 -11.73 -33.76 -15.17
N LEU A 177 -11.29 -32.66 -14.53
CA LEU A 177 -10.29 -31.78 -15.11
C LEU A 177 -8.97 -32.51 -15.38
N GLY A 178 -8.54 -33.39 -14.48
CA GLY A 178 -7.33 -34.19 -14.64
C GLY A 178 -7.39 -35.19 -15.80
N LYS A 179 -8.60 -35.71 -16.12
CA LYS A 179 -8.83 -36.54 -17.31
C LYS A 179 -8.75 -35.72 -18.59
N LYS A 180 -9.32 -34.50 -18.59
CA LYS A 180 -9.35 -33.61 -19.77
C LYS A 180 -8.03 -32.87 -19.98
N LYS A 181 -7.43 -32.33 -18.89
CA LYS A 181 -6.22 -31.50 -18.91
C LYS A 181 -5.21 -31.96 -17.85
N PRO A 182 -4.52 -33.11 -18.04
CA PRO A 182 -3.67 -33.70 -17.00
C PRO A 182 -2.44 -32.86 -16.62
N LYS A 183 -2.06 -31.90 -17.46
CA LYS A 183 -0.94 -30.96 -17.22
C LYS A 183 -1.41 -29.61 -16.65
N SER A 184 -2.71 -29.44 -16.34
CA SER A 184 -3.23 -28.22 -15.74
C SER A 184 -2.50 -27.87 -14.44
N PHE A 185 -2.19 -26.60 -14.26
CA PHE A 185 -1.54 -26.09 -13.04
C PHE A 185 -2.41 -26.36 -11.81
N ALA A 186 -3.71 -26.10 -11.90
CA ALA A 186 -4.68 -26.38 -10.85
C ALA A 186 -4.64 -27.84 -10.40
N VAL A 187 -4.67 -28.80 -11.37
CA VAL A 187 -4.60 -30.22 -11.08
C VAL A 187 -3.30 -30.63 -10.41
N ARG A 188 -2.17 -30.08 -10.87
CA ARG A 188 -0.85 -30.37 -10.25
C ARG A 188 -0.79 -29.93 -8.79
N GLN A 189 -1.29 -28.71 -8.48
CA GLN A 189 -1.31 -28.20 -7.11
C GLN A 189 -2.27 -28.99 -6.22
N TYR A 190 -3.45 -29.35 -6.75
CA TYR A 190 -4.45 -30.14 -6.02
C TYR A 190 -3.93 -31.54 -5.67
N LYS A 191 -3.26 -32.20 -6.60
CA LYS A 191 -2.64 -33.53 -6.35
C LYS A 191 -1.62 -33.46 -5.20
N LEU A 192 -0.86 -32.38 -5.09
CA LEU A 192 0.09 -32.21 -3.97
C LEU A 192 -0.66 -31.98 -2.65
N TYR A 193 -1.75 -31.20 -2.64
CA TYR A 193 -2.60 -31.04 -1.46
C TYR A 193 -3.20 -32.42 -1.03
N LYS A 194 -3.66 -33.24 -1.96
CA LYS A 194 -4.26 -34.56 -1.68
C LYS A 194 -3.28 -35.59 -1.12
N LEU A 195 -1.97 -35.28 -1.02
CA LEU A 195 -1.03 -36.10 -0.26
C LEU A 195 -1.27 -35.98 1.26
N ALA A 196 -1.97 -34.95 1.70
CA ALA A 196 -2.44 -34.85 3.07
C ALA A 196 -3.74 -35.68 3.20
N ALA A 197 -3.80 -36.54 4.19
CA ALA A 197 -4.95 -37.44 4.42
C ALA A 197 -5.54 -37.22 5.82
N GLY A 198 -6.80 -37.65 6.02
CA GLY A 198 -7.49 -37.75 7.28
C GLY A 198 -7.48 -36.41 8.07
N LYS A 199 -7.01 -36.47 9.32
CA LYS A 199 -6.97 -35.33 10.25
C LYS A 199 -6.13 -34.15 9.73
N THR A 200 -5.07 -34.42 8.98
CA THR A 200 -4.21 -33.37 8.40
C THR A 200 -4.99 -32.56 7.33
N ALA A 201 -5.67 -33.23 6.41
CA ALA A 201 -6.48 -32.56 5.40
C ALA A 201 -7.61 -31.75 6.04
N LYS A 202 -8.30 -32.27 7.04
CA LYS A 202 -9.32 -31.56 7.81
C LYS A 202 -8.79 -30.29 8.49
N SER A 203 -7.60 -30.36 9.09
CA SER A 203 -6.96 -29.22 9.73
C SER A 203 -6.58 -28.11 8.70
N ILE A 204 -6.12 -28.51 7.49
CA ILE A 204 -5.83 -27.56 6.41
C ILE A 204 -7.12 -26.85 5.97
N LEU A 205 -8.23 -27.58 5.81
CA LEU A 205 -9.52 -26.99 5.44
C LEU A 205 -10.01 -25.97 6.48
N ILE A 206 -9.92 -26.32 7.78
CA ILE A 206 -10.30 -25.42 8.88
C ILE A 206 -9.44 -24.14 8.84
N SER A 207 -8.14 -24.28 8.63
CA SER A 207 -7.22 -23.15 8.57
C SER A 207 -7.49 -22.25 7.35
N CYS A 208 -7.74 -22.82 6.16
CA CYS A 208 -8.17 -22.07 4.99
C CYS A 208 -9.51 -21.35 5.22
N GLY A 209 -10.48 -22.03 5.86
CA GLY A 209 -11.76 -21.42 6.23
C GLY A 209 -11.60 -20.23 7.16
N ALA A 210 -10.75 -20.34 8.18
CA ALA A 210 -10.45 -19.24 9.09
C ALA A 210 -9.82 -18.03 8.37
N ARG A 211 -8.93 -18.25 7.38
CA ARG A 211 -8.35 -17.17 6.56
C ARG A 211 -9.37 -16.49 5.67
N LEU A 212 -10.33 -17.25 5.13
CA LEU A 212 -11.35 -16.75 4.23
C LEU A 212 -12.60 -16.23 4.95
N ALA A 213 -12.70 -16.40 6.28
CA ALA A 213 -13.84 -15.98 7.06
C ALA A 213 -14.26 -14.51 6.83
N PRO A 214 -13.34 -13.53 6.63
CA PRO A 214 -13.75 -12.16 6.30
C PRO A 214 -14.57 -12.05 5.01
N PHE A 215 -14.35 -12.95 4.04
CA PHE A 215 -15.11 -12.97 2.78
C PHE A 215 -16.51 -13.61 2.92
N ASP A 216 -16.85 -14.19 4.08
CA ASP A 216 -18.19 -14.70 4.35
C ASP A 216 -19.17 -13.59 4.78
N ILE A 217 -18.65 -12.41 5.11
CA ILE A 217 -19.45 -11.23 5.42
C ILE A 217 -20.09 -10.73 4.13
N GLN A 218 -21.43 -10.57 4.11
CA GLN A 218 -22.17 -10.22 2.90
C GLN A 218 -21.64 -8.96 2.20
N GLU A 219 -21.36 -7.91 2.95
CA GLU A 219 -20.82 -6.66 2.40
C GLU A 219 -19.47 -6.84 1.71
N VAL A 220 -18.61 -7.73 2.22
CA VAL A 220 -17.31 -8.06 1.61
C VAL A 220 -17.49 -8.94 0.37
N ARG A 221 -18.42 -9.89 0.41
CA ARG A 221 -18.81 -10.68 -0.77
C ARG A 221 -19.22 -9.77 -1.91
N ASP A 222 -20.15 -8.84 -1.65
CA ASP A 222 -20.65 -7.90 -2.65
C ASP A 222 -19.54 -6.98 -3.18
N ALA A 223 -18.67 -6.51 -2.29
CA ALA A 223 -17.54 -5.63 -2.65
C ALA A 223 -16.44 -6.34 -3.46
N THR A 224 -16.38 -7.68 -3.44
CA THR A 224 -15.32 -8.45 -4.12
C THR A 224 -15.84 -9.34 -5.27
N MET A 225 -17.11 -9.20 -5.64
CA MET A 225 -17.77 -10.04 -6.66
C MET A 225 -17.27 -9.76 -8.08
N TYR A 226 -17.13 -8.49 -8.45
CA TYR A 226 -16.60 -8.05 -9.74
C TYR A 226 -15.68 -6.82 -9.57
N ASP A 227 -15.04 -6.36 -10.64
CA ASP A 227 -14.06 -5.27 -10.57
C ASP A 227 -14.53 -3.98 -11.22
N GLU A 228 -14.39 -2.86 -10.51
CA GLU A 228 -14.61 -1.51 -10.99
C GLU A 228 -13.35 -0.63 -10.87
N LEU A 229 -12.29 -1.13 -10.19
CA LEU A 229 -11.12 -0.31 -9.90
C LEU A 229 -10.19 -0.14 -11.11
N GLU A 230 -10.15 -1.10 -12.03
CA GLU A 230 -9.29 -1.05 -13.22
C GLU A 230 -7.84 -0.67 -12.88
N LEU A 231 -7.22 -1.40 -11.93
CA LEU A 231 -5.90 -1.08 -11.41
C LEU A 231 -4.82 -1.01 -12.50
N ASP A 232 -4.98 -1.78 -13.56
CA ASP A 232 -4.09 -1.83 -14.72
C ASP A 232 -4.10 -0.54 -15.55
N LYS A 233 -5.16 0.28 -15.46
CA LYS A 233 -5.33 1.51 -16.25
C LYS A 233 -4.80 2.77 -15.57
N LEU A 234 -4.31 2.69 -14.33
CA LEU A 234 -3.80 3.86 -13.62
C LEU A 234 -2.55 4.47 -14.29
N GLY A 235 -1.78 3.68 -15.01
CA GLY A 235 -0.62 4.13 -15.77
C GLY A 235 -0.93 4.72 -17.14
N ASP A 236 -2.18 4.60 -17.62
CA ASP A 236 -2.60 5.00 -18.97
C ASP A 236 -3.26 6.38 -19.00
N ARG A 237 -4.05 6.69 -18.00
CA ARG A 237 -4.84 7.92 -17.90
C ARG A 237 -4.84 8.48 -16.48
N LYS A 238 -5.04 9.80 -16.36
CA LYS A 238 -5.09 10.45 -15.04
C LYS A 238 -6.27 9.90 -14.22
N THR A 239 -5.92 9.16 -13.20
CA THR A 239 -6.87 8.53 -12.27
C THR A 239 -6.46 8.83 -10.84
N ALA A 240 -7.41 9.05 -9.96
CA ALA A 240 -7.18 9.13 -8.52
C ALA A 240 -8.00 8.04 -7.84
N LEU A 241 -7.31 7.06 -7.28
CA LEU A 241 -7.88 5.96 -6.50
C LEU A 241 -7.73 6.28 -5.02
N PHE A 242 -8.85 6.38 -4.31
CA PHE A 242 -8.89 6.55 -2.86
C PHE A 242 -9.20 5.21 -2.20
N LEU A 243 -8.29 4.79 -1.34
CA LEU A 243 -8.40 3.58 -0.52
C LEU A 243 -8.76 4.01 0.89
N ILE A 244 -10.05 4.04 1.18
CA ILE A 244 -10.60 4.49 2.46
C ILE A 244 -10.57 3.32 3.43
N MET A 245 -9.93 3.52 4.57
CA MET A 245 -9.77 2.50 5.61
C MET A 245 -9.97 3.10 7.00
N SER A 246 -10.28 2.26 7.99
CA SER A 246 -10.37 2.69 9.38
C SER A 246 -8.96 2.89 9.98
N ASP A 247 -8.81 3.91 10.81
CA ASP A 247 -7.62 4.13 11.65
C ASP A 247 -7.67 3.36 12.98
N THR A 248 -8.85 2.84 13.34
CA THR A 248 -9.09 2.14 14.62
C THR A 248 -9.41 0.65 14.46
N ASP A 249 -9.83 0.22 13.26
CA ASP A 249 -10.18 -1.17 12.96
C ASP A 249 -9.38 -1.67 11.76
N SER A 250 -8.61 -2.73 11.95
CA SER A 250 -7.74 -3.32 10.92
C SER A 250 -8.34 -4.54 10.23
N THR A 251 -9.58 -4.92 10.56
CA THR A 251 -10.22 -6.18 10.10
C THR A 251 -10.15 -6.37 8.59
N PHE A 252 -10.37 -5.31 7.81
CA PHE A 252 -10.40 -5.37 6.35
C PHE A 252 -9.17 -4.76 5.67
N ASN A 253 -8.15 -4.36 6.43
CA ASN A 253 -6.95 -3.72 5.87
C ASN A 253 -6.14 -4.65 4.96
N PHE A 254 -6.30 -5.97 5.10
CA PHE A 254 -5.70 -6.94 4.20
C PHE A 254 -6.14 -6.74 2.73
N LEU A 255 -7.37 -6.25 2.47
CA LEU A 255 -7.84 -5.91 1.12
C LEU A 255 -7.01 -4.76 0.52
N ILE A 256 -6.70 -3.75 1.33
CA ILE A 256 -5.86 -2.63 0.89
C ILE A 256 -4.45 -3.11 0.54
N SER A 257 -3.87 -4.00 1.37
CA SER A 257 -2.57 -4.60 1.07
C SER A 257 -2.58 -5.44 -0.22
N MET A 258 -3.67 -6.18 -0.47
CA MET A 258 -3.86 -6.95 -1.70
C MET A 258 -3.93 -6.01 -2.92
N ILE A 259 -4.69 -4.91 -2.82
CA ILE A 259 -4.78 -3.89 -3.88
C ILE A 259 -3.39 -3.34 -4.20
N TYR A 260 -2.61 -2.90 -3.20
CA TYR A 260 -1.25 -2.40 -3.44
C TYR A 260 -0.32 -3.45 -4.05
N THR A 261 -0.42 -4.69 -3.58
CA THR A 261 0.40 -5.79 -4.11
C THR A 261 0.11 -6.03 -5.59
N GLN A 262 -1.17 -6.10 -5.97
CA GLN A 262 -1.58 -6.28 -7.36
C GLN A 262 -1.25 -5.05 -8.20
N LEU A 263 -1.55 -3.85 -7.71
CA LEU A 263 -1.25 -2.59 -8.39
C LEU A 263 0.22 -2.49 -8.80
N PHE A 264 1.16 -2.68 -7.85
CA PHE A 264 2.58 -2.59 -8.16
C PHE A 264 3.02 -3.65 -9.18
N ASN A 265 2.52 -4.87 -9.05
CA ASN A 265 2.86 -5.95 -10.00
C ASN A 265 2.31 -5.63 -11.40
N LEU A 266 1.02 -5.29 -11.52
CA LEU A 266 0.35 -4.99 -12.78
C LEU A 266 1.02 -3.82 -13.51
N LEU A 267 1.29 -2.74 -12.78
CA LEU A 267 1.91 -1.55 -13.38
C LEU A 267 3.36 -1.80 -13.80
N CYS A 268 4.11 -2.61 -13.05
CA CYS A 268 5.47 -2.99 -13.43
C CYS A 268 5.46 -3.87 -14.68
N ASP A 269 4.65 -4.93 -14.68
CA ASP A 269 4.54 -5.85 -15.81
C ASP A 269 4.05 -5.08 -17.07
N LYS A 270 3.04 -4.21 -16.93
CA LYS A 270 2.54 -3.37 -18.03
C LYS A 270 3.58 -2.37 -18.57
N ALA A 271 4.34 -1.73 -17.67
CA ALA A 271 5.42 -0.84 -18.08
C ALA A 271 6.47 -1.57 -18.91
N ASP A 272 6.85 -2.77 -18.49
CA ASP A 272 7.88 -3.55 -19.16
C ASP A 272 7.38 -4.14 -20.49
N ASP A 273 6.19 -4.74 -20.49
CA ASP A 273 5.68 -5.49 -21.64
C ASP A 273 5.04 -4.63 -22.72
N GLN A 274 4.32 -3.54 -22.32
CA GLN A 274 3.55 -2.72 -23.26
C GLN A 274 4.20 -1.37 -23.59
N TYR A 275 4.95 -0.79 -22.64
CA TYR A 275 5.47 0.58 -22.74
C TYR A 275 6.99 0.67 -22.77
N GLY A 276 7.71 -0.44 -23.00
CA GLY A 276 9.18 -0.43 -23.11
C GLY A 276 9.88 0.05 -21.82
N GLY A 277 9.32 -0.27 -20.67
CA GLY A 277 9.90 0.00 -19.35
C GLY A 277 9.43 1.28 -18.66
N LYS A 278 8.46 2.04 -19.23
CA LYS A 278 8.05 3.33 -18.68
C LYS A 278 6.57 3.63 -18.94
N LEU A 279 5.77 3.80 -17.90
CA LEU A 279 4.37 4.18 -18.03
C LEU A 279 4.20 5.58 -18.62
N PRO A 280 3.16 5.81 -19.46
CA PRO A 280 2.85 7.12 -20.04
C PRO A 280 2.40 8.14 -18.99
N VAL A 281 1.71 7.70 -17.94
CA VAL A 281 1.27 8.53 -16.81
C VAL A 281 2.00 8.06 -15.56
N HIS A 282 2.65 8.99 -14.84
CA HIS A 282 3.31 8.67 -13.58
C HIS A 282 2.28 8.26 -12.52
N VAL A 283 2.51 7.15 -11.81
CA VAL A 283 1.64 6.71 -10.72
C VAL A 283 2.30 6.99 -9.38
N ARG A 284 1.68 7.88 -8.59
CA ARG A 284 2.15 8.27 -7.28
C ARG A 284 1.26 7.68 -6.20
N CYS A 285 1.81 6.78 -5.41
CA CYS A 285 1.14 6.20 -4.25
C CYS A 285 1.42 7.06 -3.01
N LEU A 286 0.39 7.66 -2.44
CA LEU A 286 0.42 8.43 -1.20
C LEU A 286 -0.17 7.53 -0.10
N ILE A 287 0.70 6.81 0.61
CA ILE A 287 0.31 5.79 1.57
C ILE A 287 0.29 6.40 2.96
N ASP A 288 -0.84 7.03 3.32
CA ASP A 288 -1.02 7.58 4.67
C ASP A 288 -1.27 6.44 5.66
N GLU A 289 -0.75 6.58 6.87
CA GLU A 289 -0.75 5.54 7.91
C GLU A 289 -0.28 4.18 7.38
N CYS A 290 0.84 4.18 6.65
CA CYS A 290 1.39 3.01 5.95
C CYS A 290 1.52 1.76 6.84
N ALA A 291 1.70 1.94 8.14
CA ALA A 291 1.77 0.84 9.08
C ALA A 291 0.42 0.11 9.27
N ASN A 292 -0.70 0.76 8.99
CA ASN A 292 -2.03 0.19 9.25
C ASN A 292 -2.55 -0.67 8.10
N ILE A 293 -1.98 -0.56 6.90
CA ILE A 293 -2.45 -1.32 5.73
C ILE A 293 -2.00 -2.79 5.71
N GLY A 294 -1.20 -3.21 6.68
CA GLY A 294 -0.56 -4.52 6.68
C GLY A 294 0.73 -4.56 5.86
N GLN A 295 1.21 -5.76 5.58
CA GLN A 295 2.46 -5.95 4.86
C GLN A 295 2.22 -6.05 3.34
N ILE A 296 2.84 -5.17 2.56
CA ILE A 296 2.97 -5.35 1.11
C ILE A 296 4.17 -6.29 0.87
N PRO A 297 3.96 -7.52 0.38
CA PRO A 297 5.05 -8.46 0.15
C PRO A 297 6.14 -7.89 -0.76
N GLN A 298 7.40 -8.05 -0.36
CA GLN A 298 8.58 -7.59 -1.11
C GLN A 298 8.64 -6.07 -1.38
N LEU A 299 8.03 -5.24 -0.53
CA LEU A 299 8.04 -3.78 -0.69
C LEU A 299 9.49 -3.24 -0.81
N GLU A 300 10.44 -3.80 -0.07
CA GLU A 300 11.87 -3.43 -0.12
C GLU A 300 12.47 -3.56 -1.53
N LYS A 301 12.04 -4.55 -2.31
CA LYS A 301 12.46 -4.74 -3.70
C LYS A 301 11.70 -3.82 -4.65
N LEU A 302 10.41 -3.65 -4.41
CA LEU A 302 9.55 -2.78 -5.21
C LEU A 302 10.06 -1.35 -5.19
N VAL A 303 10.27 -0.74 -4.02
CA VAL A 303 10.72 0.66 -3.92
C VAL A 303 12.09 0.90 -4.56
N ALA A 304 12.94 -0.13 -4.66
CA ALA A 304 14.21 -0.05 -5.36
C ALA A 304 14.06 -0.01 -6.90
N THR A 305 13.00 -0.61 -7.45
CA THR A 305 12.86 -0.88 -8.89
C THR A 305 11.80 -0.05 -9.60
N ILE A 306 10.74 0.40 -8.92
CA ILE A 306 9.59 1.10 -9.51
C ILE A 306 9.95 2.46 -10.15
N ARG A 307 11.08 3.05 -9.75
CA ARG A 307 11.54 4.36 -10.26
C ARG A 307 11.62 4.42 -11.78
N SER A 308 12.19 3.41 -12.43
CA SER A 308 12.37 3.38 -13.89
C SER A 308 11.04 3.33 -14.62
N ARG A 309 10.02 2.77 -14.01
CA ARG A 309 8.67 2.54 -14.57
C ARG A 309 7.70 3.70 -14.37
N GLU A 310 8.18 4.85 -13.89
CA GLU A 310 7.37 6.02 -13.54
C GLU A 310 6.33 5.72 -12.45
N ILE A 311 6.73 4.95 -11.44
CA ILE A 311 5.94 4.70 -10.24
C ILE A 311 6.72 5.25 -9.04
N SER A 312 6.04 5.82 -8.07
CA SER A 312 6.65 6.27 -6.81
C SER A 312 5.76 5.98 -5.61
N ALA A 313 6.40 5.67 -4.48
CA ALA A 313 5.75 5.44 -3.21
C ALA A 313 6.13 6.53 -2.20
N CYS A 314 5.13 7.13 -1.58
CA CYS A 314 5.29 8.04 -0.44
C CYS A 314 4.75 7.35 0.79
N LEU A 315 5.65 6.92 1.67
CA LEU A 315 5.28 6.26 2.92
C LEU A 315 5.14 7.30 4.00
N VAL A 316 3.96 7.43 4.57
CA VAL A 316 3.67 8.38 5.63
C VAL A 316 3.43 7.61 6.93
N LEU A 317 4.22 7.93 7.95
CA LEU A 317 4.28 7.21 9.21
C LEU A 317 4.20 8.16 10.40
N GLN A 318 3.76 7.68 11.54
CA GLN A 318 3.87 8.41 12.79
C GLN A 318 5.27 8.29 13.36
N THR A 319 5.87 7.09 13.27
CA THR A 319 7.22 6.79 13.77
C THR A 319 7.94 5.80 12.86
N ARG A 320 9.27 5.80 12.87
CA ARG A 320 10.05 4.78 12.13
C ARG A 320 9.92 3.38 12.71
N SER A 321 9.68 3.27 14.02
CA SER A 321 9.49 1.98 14.69
C SER A 321 8.28 1.21 14.15
N GLN A 322 7.23 1.90 13.68
CA GLN A 322 6.10 1.25 13.02
C GLN A 322 6.52 0.46 11.77
N LEU A 323 7.41 1.02 10.95
CA LEU A 323 7.91 0.33 9.76
C LEU A 323 8.75 -0.90 10.14
N LYS A 324 9.58 -0.78 11.20
CA LYS A 324 10.38 -1.90 11.72
C LYS A 324 9.53 -3.03 12.29
N ALA A 325 8.40 -2.71 12.91
CA ALA A 325 7.47 -3.73 13.44
C ALA A 325 6.92 -4.63 12.31
N ILE A 326 6.60 -4.07 11.14
CA ILE A 326 6.02 -4.80 10.01
C ILE A 326 7.10 -5.48 9.15
N TYR A 327 8.14 -4.73 8.74
CA TYR A 327 9.13 -5.19 7.75
C TYR A 327 10.42 -5.70 8.38
N LYS A 328 10.57 -5.65 9.71
CA LYS A 328 11.74 -6.10 10.47
C LYS A 328 13.04 -5.55 9.84
N ASP A 329 14.00 -6.39 9.52
CA ASP A 329 15.30 -6.00 8.94
C ASP A 329 15.17 -5.34 7.56
N ASN A 330 14.10 -5.62 6.82
CA ASN A 330 13.85 -5.00 5.52
C ASN A 330 13.44 -3.52 5.62
N ALA A 331 13.06 -3.04 6.81
CA ALA A 331 12.68 -1.64 7.01
C ALA A 331 13.80 -0.68 6.65
N ASP A 332 15.04 -0.98 7.02
CA ASP A 332 16.19 -0.13 6.71
C ASP A 332 16.49 -0.09 5.20
N THR A 333 16.26 -1.20 4.50
CA THR A 333 16.33 -1.25 3.03
C THR A 333 15.26 -0.37 2.38
N ILE A 334 14.03 -0.40 2.90
CA ILE A 334 12.94 0.47 2.43
C ILE A 334 13.31 1.94 2.62
N VAL A 335 13.73 2.33 3.83
CA VAL A 335 14.15 3.71 4.15
C VAL A 335 15.31 4.17 3.26
N GLY A 336 16.31 3.30 3.03
CA GLY A 336 17.46 3.59 2.17
C GLY A 336 17.10 3.84 0.70
N ASN A 337 15.94 3.37 0.23
CA ASN A 337 15.41 3.62 -1.11
C ASN A 337 14.45 4.82 -1.18
N MET A 338 14.32 5.61 -0.10
CA MET A 338 13.58 6.87 -0.08
C MET A 338 14.55 8.03 -0.26
N ASP A 339 14.74 8.51 -1.49
CA ASP A 339 15.68 9.61 -1.79
C ASP A 339 15.30 10.94 -1.12
N SER A 340 14.07 11.06 -0.67
CA SER A 340 13.56 12.21 0.09
C SER A 340 12.97 11.74 1.41
N GLN A 341 13.38 12.36 2.50
CA GLN A 341 12.83 12.10 3.83
C GLN A 341 12.43 13.42 4.48
N ILE A 342 11.23 13.45 5.04
CA ILE A 342 10.64 14.65 5.66
C ILE A 342 10.27 14.30 7.11
N PHE A 343 10.77 15.09 8.04
CA PHE A 343 10.35 15.04 9.43
C PHE A 343 9.47 16.26 9.74
N LEU A 344 8.24 16.00 10.16
CA LEU A 344 7.22 17.03 10.46
C LEU A 344 7.05 17.31 11.96
N GLY A 345 7.92 16.75 12.79
CA GLY A 345 7.82 16.83 14.25
C GLY A 345 7.28 15.53 14.86
N GLY A 346 7.66 15.30 16.10
CA GLY A 346 7.28 14.11 16.87
C GLY A 346 8.24 13.91 18.03
N SER A 347 7.89 13.05 18.98
CA SER A 347 8.63 12.83 20.22
C SER A 347 9.10 11.39 20.43
N GLU A 348 8.98 10.52 19.41
CA GLU A 348 9.37 9.10 19.54
C GLU A 348 10.90 8.96 19.57
N PRO A 349 11.48 8.38 20.66
CA PRO A 349 12.92 8.44 20.92
C PRO A 349 13.79 7.81 19.83
N THR A 350 13.34 6.70 19.21
CA THR A 350 14.10 6.02 18.15
C THR A 350 14.17 6.87 16.89
N THR A 351 13.05 7.48 16.48
CA THR A 351 13.02 8.41 15.34
C THR A 351 13.90 9.62 15.56
N LEU A 352 13.85 10.20 16.77
CA LEU A 352 14.69 11.37 17.11
C LEU A 352 16.17 11.01 17.11
N LYS A 353 16.54 9.84 17.63
CA LYS A 353 17.90 9.33 17.62
C LYS A 353 18.41 9.16 16.19
N ASP A 354 17.67 8.42 15.37
CA ASP A 354 18.05 8.15 13.99
C ASP A 354 18.19 9.46 13.18
N LEU A 355 17.32 10.44 13.47
CA LEU A 355 17.37 11.74 12.81
C LEU A 355 18.57 12.57 13.25
N ALA A 356 18.87 12.67 14.56
CA ALA A 356 20.01 13.38 15.09
C ALA A 356 21.33 12.80 14.53
N GLU A 357 21.46 11.48 14.48
CA GLU A 357 22.61 10.80 13.89
C GLU A 357 22.75 11.10 12.38
N ALA A 358 21.63 11.12 11.65
CA ALA A 358 21.60 11.42 10.21
C ALA A 358 21.91 12.90 9.87
N LEU A 359 21.56 13.83 10.77
CA LEU A 359 21.92 15.24 10.63
C LEU A 359 23.43 15.47 10.78
N GLY A 360 24.08 14.65 11.62
CA GLY A 360 25.51 14.70 11.84
C GLY A 360 25.92 15.67 12.95
N LYS A 361 27.21 15.97 12.96
CA LYS A 361 27.83 16.81 14.00
C LYS A 361 28.59 17.96 13.36
N GLU A 362 28.62 19.09 14.05
CA GLU A 362 29.54 20.19 13.79
C GLU A 362 30.68 20.21 14.81
N THR A 363 31.78 20.84 14.46
CA THR A 363 32.90 21.02 15.37
C THR A 363 32.76 22.37 16.06
N ILE A 364 32.64 22.36 17.37
CA ILE A 364 32.65 23.56 18.19
C ILE A 364 33.97 23.68 18.91
N ASP A 365 34.49 24.91 19.02
CA ASP A 365 35.64 25.23 19.84
C ASP A 365 35.20 25.50 21.27
N SER A 366 35.65 24.67 22.20
CA SER A 366 35.41 24.85 23.63
C SER A 366 36.66 25.32 24.35
N TYR A 367 36.48 26.30 25.20
CA TYR A 367 37.55 26.86 26.00
C TYR A 367 37.32 26.48 27.46
N ASN A 368 38.32 25.82 28.05
CA ASN A 368 38.28 25.50 29.49
C ASN A 368 39.35 26.33 30.17
N ASN A 369 38.94 27.30 31.01
CA ASN A 369 39.86 28.11 31.81
C ASN A 369 40.07 27.46 33.16
N SER A 370 41.29 27.07 33.47
CA SER A 370 41.67 26.63 34.81
C SER A 370 42.39 27.76 35.54
N ASP A 371 41.85 28.16 36.67
CA ASP A 371 42.44 29.14 37.58
C ASP A 371 42.88 28.41 38.86
N THR A 372 44.18 28.26 39.05
CA THR A 372 44.72 27.63 40.26
C THR A 372 45.12 28.71 41.24
N ARG A 373 44.38 28.84 42.33
CA ARG A 373 44.65 29.79 43.42
C ARG A 373 45.52 29.10 44.49
N GLY A 374 46.82 29.39 44.50
CA GLY A 374 47.80 28.89 45.48
C GLY A 374 49.01 29.79 45.52
N ASN A 375 50.05 29.41 46.26
CA ASN A 375 51.30 30.18 46.41
C ASN A 375 52.04 30.46 45.06
N SER A 376 51.57 29.85 43.97
CA SER A 376 52.01 30.13 42.58
C SER A 376 50.78 30.07 41.71
N PRO A 377 50.08 31.22 41.50
CA PRO A 377 48.89 31.24 40.65
C PRO A 377 49.26 30.99 39.20
N SER A 378 48.54 30.07 38.53
CA SER A 378 48.69 29.81 37.10
C SER A 378 47.33 29.86 36.40
N TYR A 379 47.31 30.53 35.25
CA TYR A 379 46.17 30.57 34.34
C TYR A 379 46.49 29.72 33.13
N GLY A 380 45.68 28.74 32.87
CA GLY A 380 45.75 27.91 31.67
C GLY A 380 44.45 27.95 30.91
N THR A 381 44.53 28.25 29.62
CA THR A 381 43.39 28.10 28.69
C THR A 381 43.63 26.86 27.86
N ASN A 382 42.76 25.87 27.99
CA ASN A 382 42.81 24.63 27.20
C ASN A 382 41.79 24.73 26.08
N TYR A 383 42.27 24.62 24.84
CA TYR A 383 41.39 24.59 23.65
C TYR A 383 41.05 23.17 23.31
N GLN A 384 39.77 22.86 23.26
CA GLN A 384 39.25 21.55 22.86
C GLN A 384 38.29 21.72 21.69
N LYS A 385 38.45 20.87 20.68
CA LYS A 385 37.48 20.75 19.60
C LYS A 385 36.53 19.59 19.94
N LEU A 386 35.28 19.92 20.11
CA LEU A 386 34.22 18.96 20.45
C LEU A 386 33.27 18.80 19.27
N GLY A 387 32.87 17.57 19.00
CA GLY A 387 31.76 17.30 18.04
C GLY A 387 30.43 17.54 18.73
N HIS A 388 29.70 18.58 18.30
CA HIS A 388 28.37 18.89 18.78
C HIS A 388 27.33 18.41 17.74
N GLU A 389 26.21 17.79 18.16
CA GLU A 389 25.13 17.41 17.24
C GLU A 389 24.54 18.67 16.62
N LEU A 390 24.31 18.67 15.28
CA LEU A 390 23.68 19.80 14.59
C LEU A 390 22.32 20.16 15.18
N MET A 391 21.57 19.13 15.55
CA MET A 391 20.37 19.23 16.39
C MET A 391 20.33 18.01 17.30
N SER A 392 20.26 18.24 18.58
CA SER A 392 20.11 17.18 19.59
C SER A 392 18.70 16.61 19.62
N ARG A 393 18.50 15.47 20.28
CA ARG A 393 17.18 14.82 20.35
C ARG A 393 16.13 15.70 21.05
N ASP A 394 16.52 16.41 22.07
CA ASP A 394 15.70 17.34 22.82
C ASP A 394 15.29 18.56 21.98
N GLU A 395 16.20 19.12 21.17
CA GLU A 395 15.88 20.18 20.21
C GLU A 395 14.92 19.70 19.11
N LEU A 396 15.13 18.48 18.60
CA LEU A 396 14.23 17.86 17.63
C LEU A 396 12.83 17.58 18.20
N ALA A 397 12.75 17.22 19.49
CA ALA A 397 11.48 16.96 20.16
C ALA A 397 10.61 18.20 20.33
N VAL A 398 11.24 19.39 20.39
CA VAL A 398 10.56 20.69 20.53
C VAL A 398 10.56 21.48 19.22
N LEU A 399 10.79 20.82 18.08
CA LEU A 399 10.76 21.48 16.77
C LEU A 399 9.46 22.27 16.59
N ASP A 400 9.61 23.53 16.17
CA ASP A 400 8.47 24.41 15.92
C ASP A 400 7.43 23.78 14.98
N GLY A 401 6.15 23.87 15.35
CA GLY A 401 5.05 23.25 14.61
C GLY A 401 4.89 23.74 13.16
N GLY A 402 5.44 24.89 12.80
CA GLY A 402 5.50 25.43 11.43
C GLY A 402 6.71 24.98 10.63
N LYS A 403 7.68 24.30 11.26
CA LYS A 403 8.95 23.86 10.62
C LYS A 403 8.95 22.36 10.31
N CYS A 404 9.79 22.00 9.35
CA CYS A 404 10.11 20.61 9.02
C CYS A 404 11.59 20.46 8.69
N ILE A 405 12.10 19.24 8.80
CA ILE A 405 13.45 18.89 8.38
C ILE A 405 13.35 18.05 7.12
N LEU A 406 14.11 18.45 6.09
CA LEU A 406 14.15 17.77 4.81
C LEU A 406 15.56 17.21 4.55
N GLN A 407 15.60 15.92 4.26
CA GLN A 407 16.80 15.20 3.84
C GLN A 407 16.59 14.75 2.39
N LEU A 408 17.51 15.12 1.52
CA LEU A 408 17.55 14.73 0.11
C LEU A 408 18.86 14.02 -0.18
N ARG A 409 18.80 12.89 -0.88
CA ARG A 409 20.02 12.18 -1.27
C ARG A 409 20.98 13.09 -2.02
N GLY A 410 22.23 13.18 -1.54
CA GLY A 410 23.29 14.00 -2.13
C GLY A 410 23.20 15.50 -1.83
N VAL A 411 22.38 15.92 -0.87
CA VAL A 411 22.28 17.29 -0.37
C VAL A 411 22.38 17.28 1.15
N ARG A 412 23.00 18.29 1.72
CA ARG A 412 23.00 18.46 3.19
C ARG A 412 21.56 18.63 3.68
N PRO A 413 21.21 18.05 4.83
CA PRO A 413 19.90 18.27 5.44
C PRO A 413 19.64 19.76 5.68
N PHE A 414 18.40 20.18 5.61
CA PHE A 414 18.02 21.57 5.91
C PHE A 414 16.65 21.64 6.56
N MET A 415 16.47 22.68 7.36
CA MET A 415 15.20 23.05 7.97
C MET A 415 14.44 23.98 7.03
N SER A 416 13.14 23.76 6.89
CA SER A 416 12.26 24.54 6.03
C SER A 416 10.93 24.82 6.73
N ASP A 417 10.21 25.82 6.26
CA ASP A 417 8.83 26.02 6.64
C ASP A 417 7.95 24.92 6.04
N LYS A 418 6.92 24.50 6.79
CA LYS A 418 5.87 23.66 6.24
C LYS A 418 5.07 24.47 5.21
N TYR A 419 4.74 23.82 4.09
CA TYR A 419 4.04 24.50 3.01
C TYR A 419 2.64 24.94 3.45
N ASP A 420 2.35 26.24 3.28
CA ASP A 420 1.01 26.77 3.52
C ASP A 420 0.07 26.40 2.37
N LEU A 421 -0.84 25.45 2.64
CA LEU A 421 -1.80 24.94 1.67
C LEU A 421 -2.69 26.05 1.07
N THR A 422 -2.95 27.12 1.82
CA THR A 422 -3.82 28.23 1.36
C THR A 422 -3.20 29.01 0.19
N GLN A 423 -1.88 28.94 0.02
CA GLN A 423 -1.17 29.58 -1.09
C GLN A 423 -1.20 28.74 -2.37
N HIS A 424 -1.70 27.49 -2.33
CA HIS A 424 -1.75 26.66 -3.52
C HIS A 424 -2.84 27.14 -4.48
N PRO A 425 -2.55 27.32 -5.80
CA PRO A 425 -3.54 27.82 -6.78
C PRO A 425 -4.85 27.02 -6.82
N ASN A 426 -4.76 25.70 -6.59
CA ASN A 426 -5.91 24.80 -6.61
C ASN A 426 -6.63 24.70 -5.25
N TYR A 427 -6.14 25.38 -4.20
CA TYR A 427 -6.79 25.40 -2.88
C TYR A 427 -8.25 25.85 -2.94
N LYS A 428 -8.55 26.81 -3.81
CA LYS A 428 -9.91 27.33 -4.05
C LYS A 428 -10.93 26.26 -4.49
N TYR A 429 -10.49 25.10 -4.92
CA TYR A 429 -11.35 23.99 -5.33
C TYR A 429 -11.49 22.90 -4.26
N THR A 430 -10.95 23.10 -3.08
CA THR A 430 -11.08 22.19 -1.94
C THR A 430 -12.24 22.59 -1.03
N SER A 431 -12.76 21.66 -0.26
CA SER A 431 -13.76 21.97 0.77
C SER A 431 -13.20 22.77 1.94
N ASP A 432 -11.88 22.76 2.16
CA ASP A 432 -11.20 23.62 3.12
C ASP A 432 -11.35 25.12 2.78
N TYR A 433 -11.49 25.44 1.49
CA TYR A 433 -11.75 26.81 1.02
C TYR A 433 -13.24 27.16 1.02
N ASP A 434 -14.06 26.28 0.44
CA ASP A 434 -15.52 26.44 0.39
C ASP A 434 -16.18 25.06 0.62
N PRO A 435 -16.98 24.88 1.67
CA PRO A 435 -17.69 23.64 1.95
C PRO A 435 -18.52 23.09 0.79
N LYS A 436 -18.94 23.94 -0.16
CA LYS A 436 -19.64 23.52 -1.39
C LYS A 436 -18.79 22.67 -2.33
N ASN A 437 -17.46 22.72 -2.20
CA ASN A 437 -16.53 21.89 -2.95
C ASN A 437 -16.34 20.51 -2.31
N ALA A 438 -17.05 20.16 -1.23
CA ALA A 438 -17.03 18.84 -0.66
C ALA A 438 -17.65 17.84 -1.65
N LEU A 439 -16.88 16.82 -2.03
CA LEU A 439 -17.37 15.76 -2.90
C LEU A 439 -18.31 14.83 -2.12
N ASP A 440 -19.54 14.70 -2.58
CA ASP A 440 -20.47 13.70 -2.07
C ASP A 440 -20.18 12.37 -2.80
N ILE A 441 -19.43 11.48 -2.12
CA ILE A 441 -18.99 10.21 -2.70
C ILE A 441 -20.19 9.34 -3.08
N GLU A 442 -21.25 9.30 -2.27
CA GLU A 442 -22.44 8.49 -2.54
C GLU A 442 -23.17 8.96 -3.81
N LYS A 443 -23.39 10.26 -3.94
CA LYS A 443 -23.94 10.82 -5.19
C LYS A 443 -23.01 10.63 -6.37
N PHE A 444 -21.70 10.67 -6.15
CA PHE A 444 -20.72 10.42 -7.20
C PHE A 444 -20.80 8.98 -7.71
N LEU A 445 -20.87 7.99 -6.83
CA LEU A 445 -20.98 6.58 -7.18
C LEU A 445 -22.32 6.24 -7.89
N ASN A 446 -23.40 6.91 -7.48
CA ASN A 446 -24.73 6.73 -8.10
C ASN A 446 -24.92 7.50 -9.43
N ARG A 447 -23.92 8.27 -9.87
CA ARG A 447 -23.95 8.90 -11.22
C ARG A 447 -23.79 7.82 -12.28
N LYS A 448 -24.66 7.83 -13.29
CA LYS A 448 -24.43 7.03 -14.49
C LYS A 448 -23.13 7.51 -15.14
N GLU A 449 -22.08 6.70 -15.09
CA GLU A 449 -20.82 7.01 -15.78
C GLU A 449 -21.08 7.12 -17.29
N LYS A 450 -20.49 8.15 -17.93
CA LYS A 450 -20.44 8.18 -19.39
C LYS A 450 -19.43 7.13 -19.81
N ILE A 451 -19.91 6.14 -20.54
CA ILE A 451 -19.11 5.07 -21.12
C ILE A 451 -18.05 5.71 -22.04
N HIS A 452 -16.77 5.44 -21.75
CA HIS A 452 -15.67 5.85 -22.65
C HIS A 452 -15.46 4.75 -23.69
N PRO A 453 -15.10 5.09 -24.95
CA PRO A 453 -14.88 4.11 -26.02
C PRO A 453 -13.85 3.01 -25.69
N ASP A 454 -12.92 3.32 -24.79
CA ASP A 454 -11.86 2.39 -24.36
C ASP A 454 -12.25 1.58 -23.10
N ASP A 455 -13.46 1.76 -22.58
CA ASP A 455 -13.91 0.98 -21.41
C ASP A 455 -14.24 -0.44 -21.87
N THR A 456 -13.63 -1.43 -21.24
CA THR A 456 -14.01 -2.84 -21.40
C THR A 456 -15.14 -3.17 -20.45
N PHE A 457 -16.20 -3.79 -20.97
CA PHE A 457 -17.36 -4.21 -20.18
C PHE A 457 -17.36 -5.72 -20.04
N VAL A 458 -17.58 -6.20 -18.83
CA VAL A 458 -18.07 -7.56 -18.60
C VAL A 458 -19.59 -7.46 -18.50
N MET A 459 -20.30 -8.12 -19.40
CA MET A 459 -21.76 -8.21 -19.29
C MET A 459 -22.09 -9.19 -18.17
N VAL A 460 -22.64 -8.69 -17.10
CA VAL A 460 -23.18 -9.50 -15.99
C VAL A 460 -24.68 -9.61 -16.18
N ASP A 461 -25.20 -10.80 -16.06
CA ASP A 461 -26.66 -11.02 -16.20
C ASP A 461 -27.39 -10.25 -15.10
N ALA A 462 -28.43 -9.51 -15.46
CA ALA A 462 -29.18 -8.66 -14.52
C ALA A 462 -29.77 -9.46 -13.34
N ASP A 463 -30.04 -10.75 -13.54
CA ASP A 463 -30.55 -11.65 -12.52
C ASP A 463 -29.48 -12.11 -11.51
N SER A 464 -28.21 -11.86 -11.79
CA SER A 464 -27.07 -12.16 -10.90
C SER A 464 -26.67 -10.99 -9.98
N LEU A 465 -27.29 -9.83 -10.13
CA LEU A 465 -27.02 -8.67 -9.28
C LEU A 465 -27.87 -8.75 -8.00
N PRO A 466 -27.31 -8.44 -6.83
CA PRO A 466 -28.09 -8.36 -5.60
C PRO A 466 -29.20 -7.30 -5.76
N PRO A 467 -30.37 -7.50 -5.16
CA PRO A 467 -31.45 -6.52 -5.20
C PRO A 467 -30.99 -5.19 -4.61
N ALA A 468 -31.36 -4.11 -5.26
CA ALA A 468 -30.96 -2.74 -4.94
C ALA A 468 -31.44 -2.27 -3.55
#